data_1870c1132d19647b4f2bbd2e12340a4c
#
_entry.id   1870c1132d19647b4f2bbd2e12340a4c
#
_cell.length_a   1.000
_cell.length_b   1.000
_cell.length_c   1.000
_cell.angle_alpha   90.00
_cell.angle_beta   90.00
_cell.angle_gamma   90.00
#
_symmetry.space_group_name_H-M   'P 1'
#
loop_
_entity.id
_entity.type
_entity.pdbx_description
1 polymer ?
#
loop_
_entity_poly.entity_id
_entity_poly.type
_entity_poly.pdbx_seq_one_letter_code
_entity_poly.pdbx_strand_id
1 'polypeptide(L)'
;MPEVRHSTVADFMSKQIVTSNPEEHISQIAASMRRHNVGSIVIMKNQRLVGILTERDFVRIVEKVGMLLKEDLAKHFMAKPVITVQTSAPIADAMKLMQTNHIRHLVVLDKDLRMVGMISARDLVQAAQESMET
;
A
#
# COMPACT_ATOMS: atom_id res chain seq x y z
N MET A 1 -28.64 5.64 -10.18
CA MET A 1 -28.03 5.76 -8.86
C MET A 1 -26.57 5.39 -8.93
N PRO A 2 -25.70 6.35 -8.76
CA PRO A 2 -24.29 6.00 -8.69
C PRO A 2 -24.06 5.23 -7.41
N GLU A 3 -23.34 4.17 -7.51
CA GLU A 3 -23.15 3.26 -6.41
C GLU A 3 -21.70 2.82 -6.35
N VAL A 4 -21.20 2.67 -5.14
CA VAL A 4 -19.85 2.17 -4.93
C VAL A 4 -19.63 0.83 -5.63
N ARG A 5 -20.66 -0.01 -5.67
CA ARG A 5 -20.54 -1.33 -6.30
C ARG A 5 -20.22 -1.29 -7.78
N HIS A 6 -20.52 -0.16 -8.45
CA HIS A 6 -20.18 0.01 -9.86
C HIS A 6 -18.82 0.64 -10.08
N SER A 7 -18.21 1.09 -9.00
CA SER A 7 -16.89 1.67 -9.06
C SER A 7 -15.84 0.58 -8.93
N THR A 8 -14.75 0.78 -9.65
CA THR A 8 -13.62 -0.15 -9.58
C THR A 8 -12.46 0.47 -8.82
N VAL A 9 -11.51 -0.37 -8.47
CA VAL A 9 -10.29 0.06 -7.81
C VAL A 9 -9.59 1.16 -8.61
N ALA A 10 -9.59 1.04 -9.95
CA ALA A 10 -8.96 2.02 -10.82
C ALA A 10 -9.52 3.43 -10.64
N ASP A 11 -10.80 3.55 -10.28
CA ASP A 11 -11.44 4.86 -10.14
C ASP A 11 -10.94 5.62 -8.92
N PHE A 12 -10.38 4.94 -7.92
CA PHE A 12 -10.00 5.56 -6.65
C PHE A 12 -8.55 5.35 -6.25
N MET A 13 -7.80 4.52 -6.97
CA MET A 13 -6.40 4.28 -6.64
C MET A 13 -5.54 5.53 -6.85
N SER A 14 -4.44 5.61 -6.12
CA SER A 14 -3.39 6.57 -6.40
C SER A 14 -2.43 5.97 -7.42
N LYS A 15 -2.03 6.76 -8.39
CA LYS A 15 -1.02 6.34 -9.37
C LYS A 15 0.39 6.65 -8.89
N GLN A 16 0.50 7.36 -7.77
CA GLN A 16 1.80 7.65 -7.17
C GLN A 16 2.26 6.44 -6.39
N ILE A 17 3.29 5.79 -6.89
CA ILE A 17 3.91 4.63 -6.25
C ILE A 17 5.34 4.97 -5.96
N VAL A 18 5.73 4.89 -4.69
CA VAL A 18 7.13 5.09 -4.29
C VAL A 18 7.69 3.71 -3.97
N THR A 19 8.83 3.39 -4.57
CA THR A 19 9.44 2.08 -4.42
C THR A 19 10.82 2.18 -3.79
N SER A 20 11.27 1.06 -3.27
CA SER A 20 12.63 0.92 -2.74
C SER A 20 13.05 -0.52 -2.98
N ASN A 21 14.15 -0.94 -2.38
CA ASN A 21 14.67 -2.29 -2.53
C ASN A 21 14.93 -2.92 -1.15
N PRO A 22 15.08 -4.25 -1.08
CA PRO A 22 15.24 -4.94 0.20
C PRO A 22 16.48 -4.55 0.99
N GLU A 23 17.51 -4.05 0.32
CA GLU A 23 18.77 -3.67 0.95
C GLU A 23 18.81 -2.22 1.42
N GLU A 24 17.74 -1.45 1.16
CA GLU A 24 17.67 -0.07 1.60
C GLU A 24 17.50 -0.01 3.12
N HIS A 25 18.18 0.96 3.74
CA HIS A 25 18.04 1.18 5.17
C HIS A 25 16.66 1.73 5.50
N ILE A 26 16.06 1.24 6.58
CA ILE A 26 14.70 1.67 6.94
C ILE A 26 14.63 3.16 7.25
N SER A 27 15.71 3.75 7.77
CA SER A 27 15.75 5.20 8.00
C SER A 27 15.64 5.98 6.69
N GLN A 28 16.23 5.47 5.61
CA GLN A 28 16.13 6.07 4.28
C GLN A 28 14.72 5.93 3.73
N ILE A 29 14.09 4.79 3.98
CA ILE A 29 12.72 4.56 3.54
C ILE A 29 11.78 5.51 4.27
N ALA A 30 11.95 5.68 5.59
CA ALA A 30 11.14 6.63 6.36
C ALA A 30 11.29 8.05 5.81
N ALA A 31 12.51 8.46 5.47
CA ALA A 31 12.76 9.76 4.88
C ALA A 31 12.06 9.91 3.53
N SER A 32 12.08 8.85 2.73
CA SER A 32 11.39 8.84 1.43
C SER A 32 9.88 8.96 1.58
N MET A 33 9.30 8.25 2.56
CA MET A 33 7.87 8.35 2.84
C MET A 33 7.47 9.78 3.20
N ARG A 34 8.27 10.41 4.04
CA ARG A 34 8.02 11.79 4.45
C ARG A 34 8.15 12.75 3.26
N ARG A 35 9.21 12.60 2.48
CA ARG A 35 9.48 13.48 1.35
C ARG A 35 8.37 13.42 0.30
N HIS A 36 7.85 12.21 0.04
CA HIS A 36 6.80 12.00 -0.94
C HIS A 36 5.40 12.08 -0.34
N ASN A 37 5.30 12.25 0.96
CA ASN A 37 4.02 12.31 1.68
C ASN A 37 3.15 11.08 1.40
N VAL A 38 3.74 9.92 1.51
CA VAL A 38 3.04 8.64 1.31
C VAL A 38 3.10 7.80 2.58
N GLY A 39 2.08 6.95 2.77
CA GLY A 39 1.98 6.08 3.94
C GLY A 39 2.52 4.68 3.72
N SER A 40 3.06 4.40 2.53
CA SER A 40 3.61 3.09 2.22
C SER A 40 4.71 3.20 1.18
N ILE A 41 5.62 2.23 1.21
CA ILE A 41 6.69 2.08 0.22
C ILE A 41 6.62 0.64 -0.27
N VAL A 42 6.65 0.46 -1.57
CA VAL A 42 6.66 -0.86 -2.19
C VAL A 42 8.11 -1.30 -2.36
N ILE A 43 8.42 -2.51 -1.93
CA ILE A 43 9.77 -3.06 -2.02
C ILE A 43 9.85 -3.97 -3.25
N MET A 44 10.76 -3.61 -4.14
CA MET A 44 10.96 -4.31 -5.41
C MET A 44 12.35 -4.89 -5.46
N LYS A 45 12.48 -6.08 -6.04
CA LYS A 45 13.77 -6.69 -6.32
C LYS A 45 13.73 -7.32 -7.69
N ASN A 46 14.66 -6.92 -8.57
CA ASN A 46 14.73 -7.44 -9.94
C ASN A 46 13.38 -7.31 -10.64
N GLN A 47 12.74 -6.13 -10.49
CA GLN A 47 11.44 -5.81 -11.08
C GLN A 47 10.30 -6.67 -10.55
N ARG A 48 10.50 -7.33 -9.42
CA ARG A 48 9.47 -8.13 -8.76
C ARG A 48 9.05 -7.47 -7.46
N LEU A 49 7.77 -7.57 -7.18
CA LEU A 49 7.18 -7.08 -5.95
C LEU A 49 7.48 -8.09 -4.83
N VAL A 50 8.30 -7.69 -3.85
CA VAL A 50 8.73 -8.61 -2.80
C VAL A 50 8.25 -8.25 -1.40
N GLY A 51 7.81 -7.01 -1.19
CA GLY A 51 7.32 -6.62 0.13
C GLY A 51 6.74 -5.23 0.13
N ILE A 52 6.24 -4.84 1.29
CA ILE A 52 5.71 -3.50 1.50
C ILE A 52 6.04 -3.07 2.93
N LEU A 53 6.33 -1.78 3.08
CA LEU A 53 6.50 -1.15 4.39
C LEU A 53 5.52 0.00 4.50
N THR A 54 4.83 0.06 5.63
CA THR A 54 3.82 1.06 5.90
C THR A 54 4.15 1.82 7.18
N GLU A 55 3.48 2.94 7.41
CA GLU A 55 3.61 3.70 8.66
C GLU A 55 3.41 2.80 9.88
N ARG A 56 2.45 1.89 9.79
CA ARG A 56 2.16 0.96 10.87
C ARG A 56 3.35 0.06 11.18
N ASP A 57 4.08 -0.37 10.15
CA ASP A 57 5.27 -1.19 10.34
C ASP A 57 6.35 -0.43 11.10
N PHE A 58 6.52 0.86 10.80
CA PHE A 58 7.49 1.69 11.51
C PHE A 58 7.13 1.85 12.99
N VAL A 59 5.84 1.98 13.30
CA VAL A 59 5.40 2.03 14.69
C VAL A 59 5.75 0.72 15.41
N ARG A 60 5.53 -0.42 14.75
CA ARG A 60 5.89 -1.73 15.31
C ARG A 60 7.37 -1.87 15.54
N ILE A 61 8.18 -1.37 14.59
CA ILE A 61 9.64 -1.43 14.71
C ILE A 61 10.10 -0.65 15.93
N VAL A 62 9.60 0.57 16.09
CA VAL A 62 9.98 1.41 17.23
C VAL A 62 9.56 0.76 18.55
N GLU A 63 8.37 0.18 18.59
CA GLU A 63 7.91 -0.51 19.80
C GLU A 63 8.80 -1.68 20.17
N LYS A 64 9.19 -2.50 19.19
CA LYS A 64 9.99 -3.69 19.42
C LYS A 64 11.44 -3.39 19.73
N VAL A 65 12.05 -2.47 18.97
CA VAL A 65 13.48 -2.22 19.01
C VAL A 65 13.83 -1.01 19.86
N GLY A 66 12.86 -0.17 20.15
CA GLY A 66 13.05 1.05 20.92
C GLY A 66 13.51 2.23 20.08
N MET A 67 14.03 1.98 18.90
CA MET A 67 14.49 3.02 17.99
C MET A 67 14.70 2.43 16.61
N LEU A 68 14.77 3.30 15.59
CA LEU A 68 15.14 2.88 14.25
C LEU A 68 16.65 2.91 14.12
N LEU A 69 17.24 1.76 13.86
CA LEU A 69 18.69 1.65 13.68
C LEU A 69 19.02 1.84 12.20
N LYS A 70 20.12 2.55 11.94
CA LYS A 70 20.55 2.81 10.57
C LYS A 70 20.90 1.55 9.80
N GLU A 71 21.36 0.53 10.52
CA GLU A 71 21.77 -0.74 9.93
C GLU A 71 20.61 -1.64 9.55
N ASP A 72 19.40 -1.32 10.03
CA ASP A 72 18.23 -2.14 9.72
C ASP A 72 17.80 -1.92 8.28
N LEU A 73 17.54 -3.02 7.59
CA LEU A 73 17.20 -3.02 6.17
C LEU A 73 15.74 -3.35 5.96
N ALA A 74 15.19 -2.89 4.83
CA ALA A 74 13.81 -3.13 4.48
C ALA A 74 13.44 -4.62 4.56
N LYS A 75 14.32 -5.50 4.07
CA LYS A 75 14.04 -6.94 4.04
C LYS A 75 13.81 -7.55 5.41
N HIS A 76 14.30 -6.92 6.48
CA HIS A 76 14.13 -7.44 7.83
C HIS A 76 12.75 -7.15 8.40
N PHE A 77 12.06 -6.15 7.87
CA PHE A 77 10.82 -5.67 8.46
C PHE A 77 9.63 -5.59 7.50
N MET A 78 9.87 -5.71 6.20
CA MET A 78 8.79 -5.60 5.22
C MET A 78 7.77 -6.72 5.40
N ALA A 79 6.50 -6.40 5.14
CA ALA A 79 5.44 -7.39 5.13
C ALA A 79 5.48 -8.16 3.82
N LYS A 80 5.29 -9.47 3.89
CA LYS A 80 5.24 -10.34 2.73
C LYS A 80 4.42 -11.58 3.04
N PRO A 81 3.73 -12.16 2.04
CA PRO A 81 3.62 -11.68 0.68
C PRO A 81 2.82 -10.39 0.60
N VAL A 82 2.97 -9.66 -0.49
CA VAL A 82 2.21 -8.44 -0.73
C VAL A 82 0.81 -8.82 -1.22
N ILE A 83 -0.19 -8.23 -0.60
CA ILE A 83 -1.57 -8.45 -1.02
C ILE A 83 -1.88 -7.45 -2.14
N THR A 84 -2.40 -7.97 -3.24
CA THR A 84 -2.67 -7.17 -4.44
C THR A 84 -4.14 -7.25 -4.82
N VAL A 85 -4.56 -6.32 -5.68
CA VAL A 85 -5.90 -6.28 -6.24
C VAL A 85 -5.79 -5.78 -7.67
N GLN A 86 -6.70 -6.19 -8.54
CA GLN A 86 -6.67 -5.74 -9.94
C GLN A 86 -7.43 -4.45 -10.13
N THR A 87 -7.05 -3.70 -11.16
CA THR A 87 -7.70 -2.42 -11.51
C THR A 87 -9.19 -2.57 -11.73
N SER A 88 -9.61 -3.69 -12.29
CA SER A 88 -11.01 -3.93 -12.63
C SER A 88 -11.84 -4.46 -11.47
N ALA A 89 -11.22 -4.74 -10.33
CA ALA A 89 -11.95 -5.27 -9.18
C ALA A 89 -12.92 -4.23 -8.62
N PRO A 90 -14.10 -4.65 -8.17
CA PRO A 90 -15.01 -3.76 -7.47
C PRO A 90 -14.38 -3.23 -6.18
N ILE A 91 -14.76 -2.02 -5.78
CA ILE A 91 -14.30 -1.44 -4.52
C ILE A 91 -14.60 -2.36 -3.34
N ALA A 92 -15.74 -3.05 -3.38
CA ALA A 92 -16.10 -3.99 -2.30
C ALA A 92 -15.06 -5.09 -2.10
N ASP A 93 -14.42 -5.54 -3.18
CA ASP A 93 -13.37 -6.56 -3.10
C ASP A 93 -12.15 -6.02 -2.37
N ALA A 94 -11.77 -4.78 -2.65
CA ALA A 94 -10.64 -4.15 -1.96
C ALA A 94 -10.93 -4.01 -0.46
N MET A 95 -12.16 -3.59 -0.12
CA MET A 95 -12.59 -3.50 1.28
C MET A 95 -12.44 -4.84 1.99
N LYS A 96 -12.92 -5.90 1.34
CA LYS A 96 -12.88 -7.24 1.91
C LYS A 96 -11.44 -7.73 2.12
N LEU A 97 -10.58 -7.48 1.15
CA LEU A 97 -9.16 -7.85 1.27
C LEU A 97 -8.49 -7.14 2.43
N MET A 98 -8.77 -5.86 2.60
CA MET A 98 -8.20 -5.09 3.71
C MET A 98 -8.69 -5.61 5.06
N GLN A 99 -9.98 -5.89 5.18
CA GLN A 99 -10.55 -6.43 6.42
C GLN A 99 -10.00 -7.81 6.74
N THR A 100 -9.98 -8.69 5.75
CA THR A 100 -9.54 -10.07 5.95
C THR A 100 -8.07 -10.14 6.35
N ASN A 101 -7.24 -9.29 5.77
CA ASN A 101 -5.80 -9.31 5.99
C ASN A 101 -5.32 -8.30 7.02
N HIS A 102 -6.23 -7.52 7.60
CA HIS A 102 -5.91 -6.47 8.60
C HIS A 102 -4.87 -5.49 8.08
N ILE A 103 -5.05 -5.05 6.85
CA ILE A 103 -4.15 -4.10 6.19
C ILE A 103 -4.94 -2.91 5.66
N ARG A 104 -4.24 -1.82 5.38
CA ARG A 104 -4.85 -0.57 4.91
C ARG A 104 -4.34 -0.13 3.55
N HIS A 105 -3.53 -0.95 2.91
CA HIS A 105 -2.95 -0.65 1.60
C HIS A 105 -2.93 -1.91 0.77
N LEU A 106 -3.27 -1.76 -0.51
CA LEU A 106 -3.17 -2.82 -1.49
C LEU A 106 -2.41 -2.30 -2.70
N VAL A 107 -1.52 -3.11 -3.22
CA VAL A 107 -0.88 -2.82 -4.49
C VAL A 107 -1.86 -3.17 -5.60
N VAL A 108 -2.01 -2.28 -6.57
CA VAL A 108 -2.94 -2.47 -7.68
C VAL A 108 -2.19 -2.92 -8.92
N LEU A 109 -2.64 -4.02 -9.50
CA LEU A 109 -2.07 -4.59 -10.71
C LEU A 109 -3.05 -4.47 -11.86
N ASP A 110 -2.54 -4.27 -13.08
CA ASP A 110 -3.37 -4.31 -14.28
C ASP A 110 -3.54 -5.76 -14.74
N LYS A 111 -4.21 -5.94 -15.88
CA LYS A 111 -4.48 -7.28 -16.43
C LYS A 111 -3.21 -8.04 -16.80
N ASP A 112 -2.12 -7.32 -17.04
CA ASP A 112 -0.82 -7.92 -17.38
C ASP A 112 0.05 -8.11 -16.14
N LEU A 113 -0.55 -7.96 -14.95
CA LEU A 113 0.10 -8.12 -13.65
C LEU A 113 1.19 -7.07 -13.41
N ARG A 114 1.07 -5.92 -14.04
CA ARG A 114 1.97 -4.79 -13.82
C ARG A 114 1.43 -3.92 -12.68
N MET A 115 2.32 -3.46 -11.84
CA MET A 115 1.95 -2.55 -10.76
C MET A 115 1.63 -1.18 -11.34
N VAL A 116 0.40 -0.71 -11.14
CA VAL A 116 -0.07 0.55 -11.72
C VAL A 116 -0.58 1.53 -10.68
N GLY A 117 -0.72 1.13 -9.43
CA GLY A 117 -1.20 2.03 -8.40
C GLY A 117 -1.21 1.41 -7.03
N MET A 118 -1.70 2.20 -6.08
CA MET A 118 -1.97 1.78 -4.71
C MET A 118 -3.37 2.21 -4.35
N ILE A 119 -4.07 1.40 -3.57
CA ILE A 119 -5.33 1.83 -2.99
C ILE A 119 -5.26 1.66 -1.48
N SER A 120 -5.69 2.68 -0.76
CA SER A 120 -5.63 2.71 0.70
C SER A 120 -7.03 2.73 1.29
N ALA A 121 -7.10 2.49 2.61
CA ALA A 121 -8.35 2.61 3.33
C ALA A 121 -8.94 4.02 3.19
N ARG A 122 -8.08 5.05 3.13
CA ARG A 122 -8.52 6.43 2.91
C ARG A 122 -9.25 6.56 1.56
N ASP A 123 -8.71 5.92 0.53
CA ASP A 123 -9.35 5.94 -0.80
C ASP A 123 -10.74 5.30 -0.75
N LEU A 124 -10.89 4.23 0.04
CA LEU A 124 -12.19 3.57 0.21
C LEU A 124 -13.18 4.46 0.94
N VAL A 125 -12.71 5.23 1.92
CA VAL A 125 -13.57 6.19 2.61
C VAL A 125 -14.06 7.25 1.63
N GLN A 126 -13.17 7.73 0.77
CA GLN A 126 -13.54 8.70 -0.26
C GLN A 126 -14.58 8.13 -1.22
N ALA A 127 -14.41 6.88 -1.64
CA ALA A 127 -15.37 6.21 -2.50
C ALA A 127 -16.76 6.15 -1.86
N ALA A 128 -16.79 5.82 -0.55
CA ALA A 128 -18.03 5.76 0.20
C ALA A 128 -18.68 7.14 0.30
N GLN A 129 -17.89 8.18 0.54
CA GLN A 129 -18.40 9.55 0.61
C GLN A 129 -19.03 9.99 -0.70
N GLU A 130 -18.36 9.70 -1.82
CA GLU A 130 -18.88 10.08 -3.14
C GLU A 130 -20.18 9.36 -3.45
N SER A 131 -20.30 8.10 -3.03
CA SER A 131 -21.55 7.35 -3.19
C SER A 131 -22.67 7.96 -2.38
N MET A 132 -22.40 8.50 -1.21
CA MET A 132 -23.40 9.10 -0.34
C MET A 132 -23.85 10.48 -0.80
N GLU A 133 -23.04 11.17 -1.57
CA GLU A 133 -23.33 12.53 -2.02
C GLU A 133 -24.30 12.57 -3.20
N THR A 134 -24.67 11.44 -3.71
CA THR A 134 -25.56 11.33 -4.84
C THR A 134 -26.83 10.61 -4.46
#